data_886d3a695e9150039dbb61f337b1e179
#
_entry.id   886d3a695e9150039dbb61f337b1e179
#
_cell.length_a   1.000
_cell.length_b   1.000
_cell.length_c   1.000
_cell.angle_alpha   90.00
_cell.angle_beta   90.00
_cell.angle_gamma   90.00
#
_symmetry.space_group_name_H-M   'P 1'
#
loop_
_entity.id
_entity.type
_entity.pdbx_description
1 polymer ?
#
loop_
_entity_poly.entity_id
_entity_poly.type
_entity_poly.pdbx_seq_one_letter_code
_entity_poly.pdbx_strand_id
1 'polypeptide(L)'
;MEENRIKIWIHKIKDTAVVLLHFLAVCSPLSLVCVTTPELLAGETIGQWVWFGKAVLFSTGCIVAVCLLQLFYGSSRKKMLSFSCFSACVSWSLILLGGIEAVWGLRQLYGFSASGHFRYALTGSFFNPGPYAGYLAMVLPVCLHHYMQFGTWKWVNASLKLEKVTAGVVGVLILCVLPATMSRSAWVAAVIGCVWVIYMHRDRRKWNILWRRYKKRYISYGIGIFFVLIVGGAGAFFLKPDSALGRLFLWKITCQAITKYPWGCDKGFAFAYGEAQEAYFSQRDYAGWEERVAGSPEYAFNEYLELILTQGPVICIMLIVITLACLWAGTQFRRYGVCGAIIALLIFSFSSYPMHLPAFIVAYVCLLLACGIGDIIAKPVVLSACLIIWIGGFHGKWQREKDACRDWVNARMLYHAGAYAAANAAYDKLYPQLREKGTFLFEYGHSLHKAGFYNESNKYLDKALVYCADPMILNVIGKNYQALRCYHWAEELLLASVHRLPGRIYPYYLLAKLYAEPEFLNREKFEEMKRIVLMKAPKIHSTAIEEMRREVEEIAKELEK
;
A
#
# COMPACT_ATOMS: atom_id res chain seq x y z
N MET A 1 -0.84 26.01 54.81
CA MET A 1 0.25 25.44 53.98
C MET A 1 -0.16 24.14 53.32
N GLU A 2 -0.83 23.21 53.97
CA GLU A 2 -1.30 21.93 53.42
C GLU A 2 -2.33 22.10 52.30
N GLU A 3 -3.31 22.97 52.47
CA GLU A 3 -4.35 23.23 51.49
C GLU A 3 -3.79 23.74 50.14
N ASN A 4 -2.74 24.57 50.19
CA ASN A 4 -2.04 25.01 48.97
C ASN A 4 -1.21 23.89 48.32
N ARG A 5 -0.63 22.97 49.09
CA ARG A 5 0.06 21.78 48.54
C ARG A 5 -0.92 20.83 47.85
N ILE A 6 -2.08 20.60 48.45
CA ILE A 6 -3.15 19.76 47.89
C ILE A 6 -3.67 20.36 46.57
N LYS A 7 -3.93 21.68 46.54
CA LYS A 7 -4.37 22.38 45.31
C LYS A 7 -3.32 22.28 44.16
N ILE A 8 -2.04 22.44 44.51
CA ILE A 8 -0.93 22.30 43.53
C ILE A 8 -0.83 20.86 43.04
N TRP A 9 -1.02 19.86 43.89
CA TRP A 9 -0.96 18.45 43.55
C TRP A 9 -2.13 18.03 42.66
N ILE A 10 -3.36 18.45 42.97
CA ILE A 10 -4.55 18.26 42.16
C ILE A 10 -4.36 18.89 40.77
N HIS A 11 -3.75 20.08 40.71
CA HIS A 11 -3.50 20.76 39.41
C HIS A 11 -2.48 20.00 38.55
N LYS A 12 -1.42 19.46 39.14
CA LYS A 12 -0.44 18.61 38.42
C LYS A 12 -1.05 17.32 37.91
N ILE A 13 -1.87 16.63 38.70
CA ILE A 13 -2.55 15.40 38.26
C ILE A 13 -3.47 15.69 37.09
N LYS A 14 -4.26 16.76 37.17
CA LYS A 14 -5.15 17.20 36.09
C LYS A 14 -4.38 17.48 34.80
N ASP A 15 -3.30 18.25 34.86
CA ASP A 15 -2.50 18.59 33.69
C ASP A 15 -1.90 17.33 33.02
N THR A 16 -1.42 16.39 33.86
CA THR A 16 -0.91 15.10 33.39
C THR A 16 -2.01 14.26 32.74
N ALA A 17 -3.21 14.18 33.37
CA ALA A 17 -4.35 13.43 32.82
C ALA A 17 -4.81 13.98 31.48
N VAL A 18 -4.86 15.31 31.33
CA VAL A 18 -5.24 15.94 30.05
C VAL A 18 -4.21 15.69 28.97
N VAL A 19 -2.91 15.77 29.27
CA VAL A 19 -1.85 15.43 28.29
C VAL A 19 -1.95 13.97 27.88
N LEU A 20 -2.16 13.06 28.83
CA LEU A 20 -2.33 11.64 28.55
C LEU A 20 -3.55 11.35 27.67
N LEU A 21 -4.71 11.96 27.98
CA LEU A 21 -5.93 11.80 27.20
C LEU A 21 -5.76 12.33 25.77
N HIS A 22 -5.08 13.46 25.57
CA HIS A 22 -4.76 13.94 24.22
C HIS A 22 -3.85 12.99 23.47
N PHE A 23 -2.82 12.46 24.15
CA PHE A 23 -1.93 11.48 23.53
C PHE A 23 -2.68 10.22 23.12
N LEU A 24 -3.53 9.67 24.01
CA LEU A 24 -4.36 8.51 23.72
C LEU A 24 -5.36 8.76 22.57
N ALA A 25 -5.95 9.96 22.53
CA ALA A 25 -6.85 10.35 21.45
C ALA A 25 -6.17 10.35 20.07
N VAL A 26 -4.89 10.74 20.00
CA VAL A 26 -4.12 10.75 18.73
C VAL A 26 -3.49 9.39 18.45
N CYS A 27 -2.99 8.72 19.47
CA CYS A 27 -2.30 7.43 19.31
C CYS A 27 -3.25 6.31 18.89
N SER A 28 -4.50 6.31 19.40
CA SER A 28 -5.44 5.21 19.13
C SER A 28 -5.81 5.06 17.64
N PRO A 29 -6.11 6.10 16.85
CA PRO A 29 -6.30 5.94 15.40
C PRO A 29 -5.03 5.48 14.67
N LEU A 30 -3.86 5.98 15.07
CA LEU A 30 -2.57 5.60 14.47
C LEU A 30 -2.18 4.16 14.81
N SER A 31 -2.69 3.58 15.92
CA SER A 31 -2.39 2.21 16.35
C SER A 31 -2.93 1.14 15.41
N LEU A 32 -3.76 1.52 14.42
CA LEU A 32 -4.24 0.60 13.40
C LEU A 32 -3.08 -0.08 12.63
N VAL A 33 -1.88 0.49 12.63
CA VAL A 33 -0.70 -0.13 12.03
C VAL A 33 -0.38 -1.49 12.68
N CYS A 34 -0.56 -1.63 13.99
CA CYS A 34 -0.29 -2.86 14.73
C CYS A 34 -1.43 -3.90 14.63
N VAL A 35 -2.50 -3.61 13.89
CA VAL A 35 -3.67 -4.50 13.78
C VAL A 35 -3.42 -5.55 12.72
N THR A 36 -3.38 -6.79 13.12
CA THR A 36 -3.37 -7.96 12.24
C THR A 36 -4.70 -8.70 12.32
N THR A 37 -5.15 -9.24 11.22
CA THR A 37 -6.41 -9.99 11.10
C THR A 37 -6.14 -11.35 10.45
N PRO A 38 -5.57 -12.30 11.19
CA PRO A 38 -5.19 -13.62 10.65
C PRO A 38 -6.39 -14.44 10.19
N GLU A 39 -7.60 -14.08 10.62
CA GLU A 39 -8.87 -14.69 10.20
C GLU A 39 -9.30 -14.28 8.78
N LEU A 40 -8.65 -13.30 8.17
CA LEU A 40 -8.93 -12.83 6.81
C LEU A 40 -7.87 -13.33 5.82
N LEU A 41 -8.16 -13.19 4.53
CA LEU A 41 -7.18 -13.48 3.49
C LEU A 41 -5.98 -12.53 3.59
N ALA A 42 -4.80 -13.03 3.23
CA ALA A 42 -3.59 -12.24 3.26
C ALA A 42 -3.71 -10.98 2.38
N GLY A 43 -3.36 -9.83 2.94
CA GLY A 43 -3.48 -8.53 2.25
C GLY A 43 -4.82 -7.81 2.48
N GLU A 44 -5.84 -8.45 3.07
CA GLU A 44 -7.09 -7.77 3.39
C GLU A 44 -6.92 -6.74 4.51
N THR A 45 -7.32 -5.51 4.23
CA THR A 45 -7.13 -4.35 5.14
C THR A 45 -8.40 -3.92 5.87
N ILE A 46 -9.55 -4.55 5.59
CA ILE A 46 -10.84 -4.16 6.17
C ILE A 46 -10.84 -4.22 7.70
N GLY A 47 -10.08 -5.15 8.29
CA GLY A 47 -9.92 -5.25 9.75
C GLY A 47 -9.29 -3.99 10.37
N GLN A 48 -8.36 -3.35 9.66
CA GLN A 48 -7.76 -2.08 10.07
C GLN A 48 -8.77 -0.93 10.05
N TRP A 49 -9.67 -0.87 9.05
CA TRP A 49 -10.74 0.13 9.00
C TRP A 49 -11.76 -0.06 10.12
N VAL A 50 -12.11 -1.31 10.44
CA VAL A 50 -12.98 -1.60 11.60
C VAL A 50 -12.33 -1.14 12.91
N TRP A 51 -11.03 -1.42 13.08
CA TRP A 51 -10.28 -0.93 14.23
C TRP A 51 -10.25 0.60 14.28
N PHE A 52 -9.96 1.24 13.15
CA PHE A 52 -9.96 2.69 13.03
C PHE A 52 -11.28 3.31 13.48
N GLY A 53 -12.43 2.75 13.07
CA GLY A 53 -13.74 3.20 13.53
C GLY A 53 -13.88 3.13 15.07
N LYS A 54 -13.45 2.03 15.70
CA LYS A 54 -13.46 1.87 17.16
C LYS A 54 -12.49 2.84 17.85
N ALA A 55 -11.30 3.00 17.28
CA ALA A 55 -10.27 3.91 17.78
C ALA A 55 -10.70 5.37 17.74
N VAL A 56 -11.44 5.78 16.72
CA VAL A 56 -12.00 7.14 16.61
C VAL A 56 -13.11 7.37 17.65
N LEU A 57 -13.96 6.39 17.92
CA LEU A 57 -14.93 6.47 19.04
C LEU A 57 -14.23 6.65 20.39
N PHE A 58 -13.19 5.87 20.64
CA PHE A 58 -12.37 6.02 21.83
C PHE A 58 -11.70 7.39 21.92
N SER A 59 -11.14 7.90 20.80
CA SER A 59 -10.57 9.24 20.70
C SER A 59 -11.59 10.32 21.07
N THR A 60 -12.81 10.19 20.54
CA THR A 60 -13.91 11.11 20.86
C THR A 60 -14.21 11.11 22.36
N GLY A 61 -14.28 9.93 22.97
CA GLY A 61 -14.43 9.79 24.42
C GLY A 61 -13.32 10.48 25.21
N CYS A 62 -12.06 10.33 24.81
CA CYS A 62 -10.93 11.02 25.41
C CYS A 62 -11.05 12.56 25.29
N ILE A 63 -11.46 13.07 24.12
CA ILE A 63 -11.64 14.51 23.89
C ILE A 63 -12.78 15.05 24.75
N VAL A 64 -13.90 14.34 24.83
CA VAL A 64 -15.03 14.70 25.72
C VAL A 64 -14.57 14.75 27.18
N ALA A 65 -13.83 13.74 27.64
CA ALA A 65 -13.26 13.73 29.01
C ALA A 65 -12.35 14.93 29.26
N VAL A 66 -11.51 15.31 28.31
CA VAL A 66 -10.70 16.54 28.39
C VAL A 66 -11.56 17.79 28.53
N CYS A 67 -12.61 17.91 27.71
CA CYS A 67 -13.53 19.05 27.78
C CYS A 67 -14.24 19.13 29.15
N LEU A 68 -14.71 18.00 29.69
CA LEU A 68 -15.33 17.93 31.00
C LEU A 68 -14.34 18.32 32.13
N LEU A 69 -13.12 17.79 32.12
CA LEU A 69 -12.07 18.17 33.05
C LEU A 69 -11.76 19.68 33.04
N GLN A 70 -11.82 20.29 31.84
CA GLN A 70 -11.61 21.73 31.70
C GLN A 70 -12.79 22.56 32.23
N LEU A 71 -14.02 22.10 32.03
CA LEU A 71 -15.23 22.77 32.53
C LEU A 71 -15.32 22.75 34.05
N PHE A 72 -15.13 21.57 34.66
CA PHE A 72 -15.30 21.42 36.12
C PHE A 72 -14.20 22.04 36.98
N TYR A 73 -12.97 22.10 36.48
CA TYR A 73 -11.82 22.52 37.28
C TYR A 73 -11.21 23.86 36.86
N GLY A 74 -11.85 24.63 35.99
CA GLY A 74 -11.35 25.92 35.49
C GLY A 74 -10.02 25.76 34.72
N SER A 75 -9.92 26.34 33.57
CA SER A 75 -8.72 26.23 32.75
C SER A 75 -7.92 27.52 32.76
N SER A 76 -6.62 27.41 32.90
CA SER A 76 -5.70 28.39 32.32
C SER A 76 -5.78 28.26 30.78
N ARG A 77 -6.85 28.86 30.21
CA ARG A 77 -7.39 28.65 28.85
C ARG A 77 -6.40 28.79 27.70
N LYS A 78 -5.21 29.34 27.90
CA LYS A 78 -4.30 29.71 26.79
C LYS A 78 -3.22 28.71 26.44
N LYS A 79 -2.94 27.66 27.24
CA LYS A 79 -1.78 26.78 27.01
C LYS A 79 -2.07 25.33 26.65
N MET A 80 -3.29 24.81 26.83
CA MET A 80 -3.54 23.36 26.80
C MET A 80 -4.13 22.78 25.51
N LEU A 81 -4.66 23.58 24.64
CA LEU A 81 -5.17 23.17 23.32
C LEU A 81 -4.35 23.82 22.19
N SER A 82 -3.06 24.01 22.42
CA SER A 82 -2.19 24.52 21.34
C SER A 82 -1.90 23.36 20.38
N PHE A 83 -1.89 23.66 19.13
CA PHE A 83 -1.51 22.78 18.04
C PHE A 83 -0.09 22.20 18.18
N SER A 84 0.78 22.81 18.95
CA SER A 84 2.06 22.24 19.37
C SER A 84 1.88 20.93 20.16
N CYS A 85 0.79 20.80 20.95
CA CYS A 85 0.46 19.56 21.64
C CYS A 85 0.03 18.47 20.67
N PHE A 86 -0.82 18.75 19.68
CA PHE A 86 -1.23 17.78 18.67
C PHE A 86 -0.03 17.25 17.87
N SER A 87 0.83 18.15 17.37
CA SER A 87 2.04 17.75 16.65
C SER A 87 3.00 16.90 17.48
N ALA A 88 3.13 17.22 18.78
CA ALA A 88 3.91 16.40 19.71
C ALA A 88 3.26 15.02 19.91
N CYS A 89 1.93 14.96 20.11
CA CYS A 89 1.20 13.70 20.21
C CYS A 89 1.36 12.83 18.96
N VAL A 90 1.25 13.40 17.76
CA VAL A 90 1.49 12.67 16.50
C VAL A 90 2.92 12.15 16.44
N SER A 91 3.91 12.99 16.72
CA SER A 91 5.32 12.59 16.71
C SER A 91 5.62 11.45 17.66
N TRP A 92 5.16 11.56 18.93
CA TRP A 92 5.38 10.51 19.93
C TRP A 92 4.59 9.24 19.66
N SER A 93 3.38 9.36 19.10
CA SER A 93 2.63 8.18 18.64
C SER A 93 3.38 7.43 17.55
N LEU A 94 3.94 8.14 16.57
CA LEU A 94 4.74 7.53 15.50
C LEU A 94 6.03 6.89 16.05
N ILE A 95 6.73 7.54 16.99
CA ILE A 95 7.92 6.98 17.63
C ILE A 95 7.57 5.70 18.39
N LEU A 96 6.49 5.71 19.21
CA LEU A 96 6.04 4.55 19.95
C LEU A 96 5.67 3.38 19.02
N LEU A 97 4.81 3.64 18.05
CA LEU A 97 4.34 2.61 17.12
C LEU A 97 5.47 2.10 16.21
N GLY A 98 6.34 2.99 15.75
CA GLY A 98 7.53 2.60 15.00
C GLY A 98 8.52 1.77 15.83
N GLY A 99 8.61 2.04 17.14
CA GLY A 99 9.38 1.22 18.07
C GLY A 99 8.78 -0.18 18.24
N ILE A 100 7.45 -0.28 18.39
CA ILE A 100 6.74 -1.57 18.44
C ILE A 100 6.98 -2.37 17.16
N GLU A 101 6.83 -1.73 16.00
CA GLU A 101 7.07 -2.36 14.70
C GLU A 101 8.53 -2.80 14.52
N ALA A 102 9.49 -2.00 14.96
CA ALA A 102 10.90 -2.36 14.89
C ALA A 102 11.23 -3.57 15.79
N VAL A 103 10.68 -3.62 17.01
CA VAL A 103 10.82 -4.76 17.92
C VAL A 103 10.13 -5.99 17.34
N TRP A 104 8.95 -5.83 16.75
CA TRP A 104 8.24 -6.93 16.08
C TRP A 104 9.08 -7.51 14.92
N GLY A 105 9.62 -6.63 14.08
CA GLY A 105 10.50 -7.06 13.00
C GLY A 105 11.77 -7.77 13.49
N LEU A 106 12.40 -7.31 14.57
CA LEU A 106 13.52 -8.02 15.18
C LEU A 106 13.11 -9.43 15.66
N ARG A 107 11.94 -9.56 16.30
CA ARG A 107 11.42 -10.88 16.70
C ARG A 107 11.21 -11.80 15.51
N GLN A 108 10.72 -11.29 14.38
CA GLN A 108 10.59 -12.06 13.15
C GLN A 108 11.96 -12.46 12.57
N LEU A 109 12.91 -11.52 12.55
CA LEU A 109 14.26 -11.73 12.01
C LEU A 109 15.01 -12.84 12.77
N TYR A 110 14.81 -12.92 14.09
CA TYR A 110 15.42 -13.95 14.95
C TYR A 110 14.56 -15.19 15.13
N GLY A 111 13.42 -15.32 14.42
CA GLY A 111 12.56 -16.50 14.46
C GLY A 111 11.66 -16.59 15.70
N PHE A 112 11.54 -15.55 16.53
CA PHE A 112 10.66 -15.53 17.71
C PHE A 112 9.18 -15.24 17.39
N SER A 113 8.86 -14.84 16.16
CA SER A 113 7.50 -14.67 15.69
C SER A 113 7.39 -14.95 14.20
N ALA A 114 6.23 -15.47 13.77
CA ALA A 114 5.96 -15.71 12.36
C ALA A 114 5.80 -14.42 11.57
N SER A 115 6.15 -14.46 10.28
CA SER A 115 5.90 -13.40 9.31
C SER A 115 4.48 -13.54 8.73
N GLY A 116 3.89 -12.42 8.30
CA GLY A 116 2.62 -12.41 7.56
C GLY A 116 2.73 -12.88 6.10
N HIS A 117 3.93 -13.27 5.63
CA HIS A 117 4.17 -13.65 4.24
C HIS A 117 4.96 -14.97 4.14
N PHE A 118 4.53 -15.89 3.23
CA PHE A 118 5.14 -17.22 3.09
C PHE A 118 6.58 -17.22 2.55
N ARG A 119 7.01 -16.18 1.80
CA ARG A 119 8.35 -16.08 1.21
C ARG A 119 9.31 -15.17 1.98
N TYR A 120 8.80 -14.26 2.81
CA TYR A 120 9.62 -13.24 3.48
C TYR A 120 9.54 -13.41 4.98
N ALA A 121 10.68 -13.53 5.62
CA ALA A 121 10.76 -13.70 7.07
C ALA A 121 10.43 -12.41 7.85
N LEU A 122 10.50 -11.24 7.21
CA LEU A 122 10.41 -9.94 7.86
C LEU A 122 9.32 -9.07 7.22
N THR A 123 8.23 -8.86 7.93
CA THR A 123 7.09 -8.03 7.47
C THR A 123 6.50 -7.12 8.55
N GLY A 124 6.95 -7.23 9.82
CA GLY A 124 6.28 -6.57 10.95
C GLY A 124 4.81 -7.02 11.04
N SER A 125 3.92 -6.09 11.28
CA SER A 125 2.46 -6.30 11.25
C SER A 125 1.88 -6.32 9.83
N PHE A 126 2.64 -5.92 8.83
CA PHE A 126 2.20 -5.88 7.44
C PHE A 126 2.27 -7.25 6.77
N PHE A 127 1.57 -7.39 5.65
CA PHE A 127 1.62 -8.61 4.83
C PHE A 127 2.84 -8.67 3.89
N ASN A 128 3.60 -7.54 3.73
CA ASN A 128 4.71 -7.45 2.78
C ASN A 128 5.85 -6.60 3.35
N PRO A 129 7.13 -6.96 3.15
CA PRO A 129 8.28 -6.21 3.63
C PRO A 129 8.39 -4.78 3.07
N GLY A 130 7.85 -4.52 1.86
CA GLY A 130 7.87 -3.18 1.25
C GLY A 130 7.14 -2.12 2.09
N PRO A 131 5.85 -2.26 2.34
CA PRO A 131 5.09 -1.37 3.22
C PRO A 131 5.68 -1.26 4.63
N TYR A 132 6.06 -2.39 5.23
CA TYR A 132 6.71 -2.38 6.54
C TYR A 132 7.94 -1.47 6.58
N ALA A 133 8.84 -1.63 5.60
CA ALA A 133 10.03 -0.79 5.47
C ALA A 133 9.66 0.69 5.24
N GLY A 134 8.64 0.97 4.42
CA GLY A 134 8.14 2.31 4.14
C GLY A 134 7.62 3.01 5.40
N TYR A 135 6.93 2.28 6.27
CA TYR A 135 6.47 2.81 7.56
C TYR A 135 7.63 3.18 8.48
N LEU A 136 8.62 2.30 8.64
CA LEU A 136 9.81 2.59 9.41
C LEU A 136 10.63 3.75 8.83
N ALA A 137 10.73 3.83 7.51
CA ALA A 137 11.40 4.94 6.81
C ALA A 137 10.72 6.30 7.06
N MET A 138 9.40 6.31 7.18
CA MET A 138 8.61 7.51 7.54
C MET A 138 8.83 7.93 9.00
N VAL A 139 8.98 6.99 9.93
CA VAL A 139 9.17 7.27 11.37
C VAL A 139 10.59 7.77 11.69
N LEU A 140 11.60 7.29 10.98
CA LEU A 140 13.00 7.57 11.28
C LEU A 140 13.35 9.09 11.32
N PRO A 141 12.90 9.95 10.39
CA PRO A 141 13.11 11.40 10.47
C PRO A 141 12.50 12.04 11.72
N VAL A 142 11.38 11.49 12.24
CA VAL A 142 10.75 11.97 13.47
C VAL A 142 11.64 11.64 14.67
N CYS A 143 12.16 10.42 14.74
CA CYS A 143 13.13 10.01 15.77
C CYS A 143 14.37 10.91 15.76
N LEU A 144 14.92 11.15 14.57
CA LEU A 144 16.10 12.00 14.39
C LEU A 144 15.84 13.44 14.82
N HIS A 145 14.68 14.00 14.49
CA HIS A 145 14.28 15.36 14.93
C HIS A 145 14.28 15.49 16.44
N HIS A 146 13.58 14.59 17.14
CA HIS A 146 13.52 14.61 18.61
C HIS A 146 14.90 14.36 19.24
N TYR A 147 15.74 13.51 18.65
CA TYR A 147 17.12 13.33 19.09
C TYR A 147 17.98 14.58 18.95
N MET A 148 17.82 15.36 17.84
CA MET A 148 18.61 16.56 17.55
C MET A 148 18.07 17.83 18.23
N GLN A 149 16.78 17.91 18.55
CA GLN A 149 16.14 19.10 19.10
C GLN A 149 16.75 19.55 20.43
N PHE A 150 17.30 18.63 21.18
CA PHE A 150 17.92 18.87 22.48
C PHE A 150 19.42 19.11 22.31
N GLY A 151 19.78 20.36 21.94
CA GLY A 151 21.19 20.77 21.90
C GLY A 151 21.81 20.88 23.30
N THR A 152 23.13 20.66 23.37
CA THR A 152 24.08 20.88 24.50
C THR A 152 23.59 20.63 25.92
N TRP A 153 24.03 19.54 26.48
CA TRP A 153 23.75 18.82 27.72
C TRP A 153 23.80 19.58 29.06
N LYS A 154 24.02 20.88 29.11
CA LYS A 154 24.39 21.53 30.41
C LYS A 154 23.23 21.77 31.36
N TRP A 155 21.94 21.85 30.87
CA TRP A 155 20.81 22.23 31.77
C TRP A 155 19.47 21.57 31.38
N VAL A 156 19.48 20.28 30.99
CA VAL A 156 18.28 19.56 30.53
C VAL A 156 17.63 18.81 31.72
N ASN A 157 16.34 19.03 31.94
CA ASN A 157 15.55 18.28 32.94
C ASN A 157 15.53 16.78 32.65
N ALA A 158 15.34 15.92 33.66
CA ALA A 158 15.38 14.46 33.51
C ALA A 158 14.36 13.93 32.45
N SER A 159 13.17 14.54 32.35
CA SER A 159 12.16 14.21 31.35
C SER A 159 12.66 14.41 29.92
N LEU A 160 13.34 15.51 29.63
CA LEU A 160 13.90 15.82 28.31
C LEU A 160 15.05 14.88 27.93
N LYS A 161 15.83 14.41 28.92
CA LYS A 161 16.84 13.37 28.69
C LYS A 161 16.20 12.05 28.31
N LEU A 162 15.12 11.66 28.96
CA LEU A 162 14.38 10.44 28.67
C LEU A 162 13.80 10.48 27.25
N GLU A 163 13.18 11.58 26.84
CA GLU A 163 12.65 11.77 25.49
C GLU A 163 13.73 11.60 24.41
N LYS A 164 14.89 12.23 24.60
CA LYS A 164 16.03 12.09 23.69
C LYS A 164 16.52 10.65 23.58
N VAL A 165 16.69 9.98 24.72
CA VAL A 165 17.14 8.59 24.78
C VAL A 165 16.13 7.67 24.09
N THR A 166 14.84 7.83 24.39
CA THR A 166 13.77 7.02 23.77
C THR A 166 13.75 7.17 22.24
N ALA A 167 13.77 8.41 21.75
CA ALA A 167 13.80 8.65 20.30
C ALA A 167 15.09 8.09 19.66
N GLY A 168 16.23 8.21 20.32
CA GLY A 168 17.50 7.64 19.86
C GLY A 168 17.47 6.11 19.81
N VAL A 169 16.98 5.45 20.87
CA VAL A 169 16.85 3.99 20.93
C VAL A 169 15.94 3.47 19.83
N VAL A 170 14.74 4.07 19.64
CA VAL A 170 13.83 3.68 18.57
C VAL A 170 14.46 3.89 17.20
N GLY A 171 15.15 5.02 16.99
CA GLY A 171 15.88 5.27 15.75
C GLY A 171 16.93 4.21 15.45
N VAL A 172 17.69 3.77 16.45
CA VAL A 172 18.67 2.67 16.32
C VAL A 172 17.99 1.34 16.01
N LEU A 173 16.91 0.99 16.70
CA LEU A 173 16.13 -0.23 16.41
C LEU A 173 15.64 -0.25 14.96
N ILE A 174 15.11 0.88 14.46
CA ILE A 174 14.69 1.02 13.05
C ILE A 174 15.89 0.81 12.11
N LEU A 175 17.03 1.41 12.40
CA LEU A 175 18.26 1.26 11.59
C LEU A 175 18.78 -0.19 11.57
N CYS A 176 18.60 -0.95 12.65
CA CYS A 176 18.97 -2.37 12.69
C CYS A 176 18.06 -3.24 11.79
N VAL A 177 16.79 -2.90 11.66
CA VAL A 177 15.81 -3.71 10.92
C VAL A 177 15.70 -3.30 9.45
N LEU A 178 15.77 -2.00 9.15
CA LEU A 178 15.51 -1.44 7.82
C LEU A 178 16.36 -2.07 6.70
N PRO A 179 17.68 -2.33 6.85
CA PRO A 179 18.47 -3.00 5.82
C PRO A 179 17.98 -4.42 5.51
N ALA A 180 17.56 -5.19 6.53
CA ALA A 180 17.10 -6.56 6.37
C ALA A 180 15.78 -6.68 5.56
N THR A 181 15.01 -5.60 5.44
CA THR A 181 13.78 -5.57 4.62
C THR A 181 14.06 -5.64 3.11
N MET A 182 15.29 -5.38 2.66
CA MET A 182 15.71 -5.31 1.25
C MET A 182 14.83 -4.38 0.39
N SER A 183 14.20 -3.37 1.01
CA SER A 183 13.35 -2.37 0.33
C SER A 183 14.15 -1.12 -0.04
N ARG A 184 14.66 -1.09 -1.26
CA ARG A 184 15.49 0.01 -1.79
C ARG A 184 14.79 1.37 -1.74
N SER A 185 13.51 1.41 -2.10
CA SER A 185 12.69 2.64 -2.05
C SER A 185 12.57 3.19 -0.63
N ALA A 186 12.39 2.32 0.36
CA ALA A 186 12.31 2.74 1.76
C ALA A 186 13.66 3.27 2.28
N TRP A 187 14.79 2.69 1.87
CA TRP A 187 16.11 3.20 2.24
C TRP A 187 16.35 4.62 1.72
N VAL A 188 16.04 4.84 0.42
CA VAL A 188 16.16 6.18 -0.19
C VAL A 188 15.24 7.18 0.50
N ALA A 189 14.01 6.79 0.78
CA ALA A 189 13.05 7.63 1.49
C ALA A 189 13.53 8.02 2.89
N ALA A 190 14.03 7.05 3.68
CA ALA A 190 14.59 7.29 5.00
C ALA A 190 15.78 8.26 4.96
N VAL A 191 16.71 8.05 4.04
CA VAL A 191 17.90 8.91 3.89
C VAL A 191 17.49 10.34 3.53
N ILE A 192 16.61 10.53 2.53
CA ILE A 192 16.20 11.88 2.10
C ILE A 192 15.43 12.59 3.22
N GLY A 193 14.51 11.90 3.91
CA GLY A 193 13.78 12.45 5.06
C GLY A 193 14.72 12.86 6.21
N CYS A 194 15.73 12.05 6.53
CA CYS A 194 16.74 12.36 7.55
C CYS A 194 17.66 13.52 7.12
N VAL A 195 18.11 13.54 5.89
CA VAL A 195 18.92 14.65 5.34
C VAL A 195 18.16 15.96 5.43
N TRP A 196 16.87 15.96 5.11
CA TRP A 196 16.01 17.13 5.31
C TRP A 196 16.02 17.64 6.76
N VAL A 197 15.84 16.73 7.73
CA VAL A 197 15.85 17.08 9.16
C VAL A 197 17.20 17.67 9.56
N ILE A 198 18.31 17.04 9.18
CA ILE A 198 19.68 17.53 9.45
C ILE A 198 19.87 18.92 8.84
N TYR A 199 19.45 19.11 7.58
CA TYR A 199 19.57 20.38 6.87
C TYR A 199 18.80 21.50 7.58
N MET A 200 17.62 21.24 8.11
CA MET A 200 16.78 22.23 8.82
C MET A 200 17.31 22.57 10.22
N HIS A 201 17.96 21.63 10.90
CA HIS A 201 18.58 21.87 12.22
C HIS A 201 19.93 22.59 12.16
N ARG A 202 20.52 22.74 10.97
CA ARG A 202 21.82 23.38 10.86
C ARG A 202 21.78 24.85 11.27
N ASP A 203 22.79 25.28 11.99
CA ASP A 203 23.05 26.69 12.25
C ASP A 203 23.55 27.38 10.95
N ARG A 204 22.68 28.21 10.33
CA ARG A 204 22.99 28.87 9.06
C ARG A 204 24.25 29.72 9.13
N ARG A 205 24.54 30.37 10.28
CA ARG A 205 25.75 31.21 10.45
C ARG A 205 27.01 30.34 10.44
N LYS A 206 27.03 29.31 11.28
CA LYS A 206 28.17 28.37 11.34
C LYS A 206 28.38 27.67 10.00
N TRP A 207 27.29 27.24 9.35
CA TRP A 207 27.37 26.60 8.04
C TRP A 207 27.95 27.52 6.98
N ASN A 208 27.53 28.79 6.90
CA ASN A 208 28.05 29.73 5.93
C ASN A 208 29.54 30.01 6.14
N ILE A 209 30.00 30.09 7.39
CA ILE A 209 31.42 30.22 7.73
C ILE A 209 32.20 28.97 7.29
N LEU A 210 31.71 27.78 7.65
CA LEU A 210 32.33 26.52 7.27
C LEU A 210 32.32 26.32 5.75
N TRP A 211 31.22 26.65 5.08
CA TRP A 211 31.09 26.58 3.63
C TRP A 211 32.13 27.48 2.94
N ARG A 212 32.25 28.73 3.35
CA ARG A 212 33.26 29.66 2.79
C ARG A 212 34.68 29.15 3.01
N ARG A 213 34.95 28.57 4.19
CA ARG A 213 36.30 28.08 4.57
C ARG A 213 36.66 26.77 3.87
N TYR A 214 35.71 25.86 3.68
CA TYR A 214 35.96 24.51 3.20
C TYR A 214 35.22 24.16 1.91
N LYS A 215 34.77 25.14 1.13
CA LYS A 215 33.94 24.96 -0.08
C LYS A 215 34.47 23.86 -1.01
N LYS A 216 35.77 23.85 -1.31
CA LYS A 216 36.39 22.82 -2.18
C LYS A 216 36.22 21.41 -1.60
N ARG A 217 36.44 21.23 -0.29
CA ARG A 217 36.24 19.94 0.38
C ARG A 217 34.79 19.48 0.38
N TYR A 218 33.85 20.38 0.66
CA TYR A 218 32.42 20.02 0.63
C TYR A 218 31.95 19.67 -0.79
N ILE A 219 32.44 20.34 -1.82
CA ILE A 219 32.17 19.99 -3.22
C ILE A 219 32.78 18.62 -3.53
N SER A 220 34.02 18.35 -3.13
CA SER A 220 34.67 17.05 -3.33
C SER A 220 33.89 15.92 -2.61
N TYR A 221 33.48 16.14 -1.34
CA TYR A 221 32.64 15.18 -0.62
C TYR A 221 31.27 14.99 -1.29
N GLY A 222 30.65 16.07 -1.78
CA GLY A 222 29.40 16.01 -2.54
C GLY A 222 29.52 15.18 -3.80
N ILE A 223 30.61 15.36 -4.56
CA ILE A 223 30.92 14.53 -5.75
C ILE A 223 31.17 13.08 -5.35
N GLY A 224 31.93 12.84 -4.27
CA GLY A 224 32.19 11.49 -3.76
C GLY A 224 30.90 10.78 -3.34
N ILE A 225 30.04 11.45 -2.58
CA ILE A 225 28.72 10.94 -2.17
C ILE A 225 27.84 10.68 -3.41
N PHE A 226 27.82 11.59 -4.38
CA PHE A 226 27.07 11.42 -5.63
C PHE A 226 27.56 10.20 -6.41
N PHE A 227 28.87 9.99 -6.50
CA PHE A 227 29.46 8.81 -7.13
C PHE A 227 29.07 7.51 -6.38
N VAL A 228 29.15 7.51 -5.05
CA VAL A 228 28.72 6.38 -4.20
C VAL A 228 27.23 6.09 -4.39
N LEU A 229 26.39 7.13 -4.53
CA LEU A 229 24.96 6.96 -4.80
C LEU A 229 24.69 6.38 -6.19
N ILE A 230 25.47 6.77 -7.21
CA ILE A 230 25.37 6.19 -8.56
C ILE A 230 25.80 4.72 -8.54
N VAL A 231 26.96 4.43 -7.97
CA VAL A 231 27.49 3.05 -7.89
C VAL A 231 26.59 2.18 -7.03
N GLY A 232 26.13 2.70 -5.88
CA GLY A 232 25.18 2.02 -5.00
C GLY A 232 23.80 1.81 -5.67
N GLY A 233 23.32 2.79 -6.42
CA GLY A 233 22.09 2.70 -7.22
C GLY A 233 22.19 1.67 -8.34
N ALA A 234 23.33 1.67 -9.08
CA ALA A 234 23.62 0.66 -10.09
C ALA A 234 23.72 -0.74 -9.45
N GLY A 235 24.47 -0.88 -8.35
CA GLY A 235 24.56 -2.14 -7.62
C GLY A 235 23.18 -2.62 -7.13
N ALA A 236 22.36 -1.72 -6.60
CA ALA A 236 20.99 -2.02 -6.20
C ALA A 236 20.10 -2.43 -7.39
N PHE A 237 20.32 -1.88 -8.58
CA PHE A 237 19.63 -2.31 -9.80
C PHE A 237 19.99 -3.76 -10.16
N PHE A 238 21.28 -4.09 -10.15
CA PHE A 238 21.76 -5.44 -10.49
C PHE A 238 21.37 -6.52 -9.46
N LEU A 239 21.07 -6.15 -8.22
CA LEU A 239 20.58 -7.10 -7.19
C LEU A 239 19.23 -7.74 -7.53
N LYS A 240 18.31 -7.01 -8.21
CA LYS A 240 16.98 -7.48 -8.64
C LYS A 240 16.57 -6.77 -9.94
N PRO A 241 17.17 -7.12 -11.08
CA PRO A 241 16.94 -6.42 -12.34
C PRO A 241 15.48 -6.56 -12.82
N ASP A 242 14.90 -7.76 -12.72
CA ASP A 242 13.52 -8.01 -13.16
C ASP A 242 12.50 -7.17 -12.39
N SER A 243 12.73 -6.90 -11.11
CA SER A 243 11.84 -6.03 -10.32
C SER A 243 11.95 -4.55 -10.74
N ALA A 244 13.11 -4.10 -11.18
CA ALA A 244 13.30 -2.72 -11.64
C ALA A 244 12.73 -2.54 -13.06
N LEU A 245 13.06 -3.45 -13.97
CA LEU A 245 12.52 -3.48 -15.34
C LEU A 245 11.00 -3.64 -15.33
N GLY A 246 10.46 -4.50 -14.45
CA GLY A 246 9.02 -4.66 -14.30
C GLY A 246 8.31 -3.36 -13.89
N ARG A 247 8.90 -2.54 -13.02
CA ARG A 247 8.33 -1.22 -12.68
C ARG A 247 8.42 -0.24 -13.85
N LEU A 248 9.52 -0.21 -14.58
CA LEU A 248 9.65 0.65 -15.76
C LEU A 248 8.62 0.29 -16.84
N PHE A 249 8.44 -1.01 -17.10
CA PHE A 249 7.41 -1.48 -18.01
C PHE A 249 5.99 -1.12 -17.52
N LEU A 250 5.71 -1.36 -16.24
CA LEU A 250 4.46 -1.00 -15.61
C LEU A 250 4.14 0.51 -15.76
N TRP A 251 5.11 1.38 -15.50
CA TRP A 251 4.94 2.83 -15.67
C TRP A 251 4.76 3.23 -17.15
N LYS A 252 5.47 2.57 -18.07
CA LYS A 252 5.29 2.76 -19.52
C LYS A 252 3.83 2.51 -19.94
N ILE A 253 3.27 1.36 -19.54
CA ILE A 253 1.88 1.01 -19.84
C ILE A 253 0.89 1.93 -19.11
N THR A 254 1.17 2.30 -17.85
CA THR A 254 0.34 3.25 -17.10
C THR A 254 0.30 4.62 -17.78
N CYS A 255 1.43 5.12 -18.30
CA CYS A 255 1.46 6.37 -19.07
C CYS A 255 0.63 6.26 -20.38
N GLN A 256 0.66 5.12 -21.05
CA GLN A 256 -0.21 4.88 -22.23
C GLN A 256 -1.70 4.85 -21.81
N ALA A 257 -2.03 4.24 -20.69
CA ALA A 257 -3.38 4.28 -20.14
C ALA A 257 -3.83 5.73 -19.83
N ILE A 258 -2.95 6.57 -19.28
CA ILE A 258 -3.23 8.00 -19.02
C ILE A 258 -3.51 8.75 -20.33
N THR A 259 -2.81 8.45 -21.44
CA THR A 259 -3.11 9.11 -22.72
C THR A 259 -4.49 8.73 -23.25
N LYS A 260 -4.97 7.50 -22.96
CA LYS A 260 -6.33 7.06 -23.30
C LYS A 260 -7.39 7.68 -22.36
N TYR A 261 -7.05 7.86 -21.08
CA TYR A 261 -7.94 8.39 -20.02
C TYR A 261 -7.35 9.65 -19.35
N PRO A 262 -7.22 10.79 -20.07
CA PRO A 262 -6.48 11.95 -19.59
C PRO A 262 -7.13 12.65 -18.38
N TRP A 263 -8.42 12.47 -18.16
CA TRP A 263 -9.19 13.04 -17.05
C TRP A 263 -9.50 12.06 -15.93
N GLY A 264 -8.95 10.87 -16.00
CA GLY A 264 -9.19 9.78 -15.07
C GLY A 264 -10.08 8.68 -15.66
N CYS A 265 -9.97 7.47 -15.09
CA CYS A 265 -10.76 6.30 -15.48
C CYS A 265 -11.68 5.87 -14.33
N ASP A 266 -12.98 6.03 -14.48
CA ASP A 266 -13.99 5.67 -13.46
C ASP A 266 -13.97 4.18 -13.08
N LYS A 267 -13.52 3.31 -14.00
CA LYS A 267 -13.38 1.87 -13.77
C LYS A 267 -12.12 1.49 -12.99
N GLY A 268 -11.25 2.45 -12.69
CA GLY A 268 -10.05 2.26 -11.88
C GLY A 268 -8.83 1.74 -12.63
N PHE A 269 -7.76 1.53 -11.85
CA PHE A 269 -6.43 1.20 -12.37
C PHE A 269 -6.39 -0.13 -13.13
N ALA A 270 -6.92 -1.21 -12.55
CA ALA A 270 -6.81 -2.56 -13.11
C ALA A 270 -7.44 -2.67 -14.51
N PHE A 271 -8.60 -2.04 -14.71
CA PHE A 271 -9.28 -1.99 -15.99
C PHE A 271 -8.44 -1.22 -17.04
N ALA A 272 -8.09 0.04 -16.71
CA ALA A 272 -7.37 0.91 -17.66
C ALA A 272 -5.99 0.35 -18.03
N TYR A 273 -5.28 -0.20 -17.05
CA TYR A 273 -4.00 -0.86 -17.28
C TYR A 273 -4.13 -2.11 -18.14
N GLY A 274 -5.12 -2.97 -17.85
CA GLY A 274 -5.37 -4.19 -18.62
C GLY A 274 -5.66 -3.91 -20.09
N GLU A 275 -6.50 -2.92 -20.41
CA GLU A 275 -6.77 -2.48 -21.77
C GLU A 275 -5.53 -1.89 -22.48
N ALA A 276 -4.75 -1.07 -21.77
CA ALA A 276 -3.56 -0.47 -22.35
C ALA A 276 -2.47 -1.53 -22.63
N GLN A 277 -2.29 -2.50 -21.74
CA GLN A 277 -1.36 -3.61 -21.92
C GLN A 277 -1.76 -4.51 -23.09
N GLU A 278 -3.06 -4.80 -23.22
CA GLU A 278 -3.62 -5.55 -24.35
C GLU A 278 -3.37 -4.84 -25.68
N ALA A 279 -3.68 -3.54 -25.76
CA ALA A 279 -3.41 -2.71 -26.92
C ALA A 279 -1.91 -2.62 -27.25
N TYR A 280 -1.04 -2.58 -26.25
CA TYR A 280 0.40 -2.56 -26.45
C TYR A 280 0.93 -3.83 -27.09
N PHE A 281 0.58 -5.00 -26.54
CA PHE A 281 1.08 -6.27 -27.04
C PHE A 281 0.38 -6.73 -28.34
N SER A 282 -0.80 -6.22 -28.67
CA SER A 282 -1.47 -6.51 -29.95
C SER A 282 -0.70 -5.97 -31.17
N GLN A 283 0.12 -4.93 -30.98
CA GLN A 283 0.94 -4.34 -32.05
C GLN A 283 2.12 -5.24 -32.49
N ARG A 284 2.46 -6.26 -31.68
CA ARG A 284 3.57 -7.22 -31.93
C ARG A 284 4.97 -6.59 -32.07
N ASP A 285 5.11 -5.29 -31.80
CA ASP A 285 6.39 -4.56 -31.79
C ASP A 285 6.82 -4.29 -30.35
N TYR A 286 7.39 -5.30 -29.69
CA TYR A 286 7.88 -5.20 -28.32
C TYR A 286 9.15 -6.03 -28.09
N ALA A 287 9.97 -5.59 -27.14
CA ALA A 287 11.19 -6.29 -26.79
C ALA A 287 10.91 -7.53 -25.94
N GLY A 288 11.68 -8.60 -26.10
CA GLY A 288 11.49 -9.85 -25.35
C GLY A 288 11.62 -9.72 -23.83
N TRP A 289 12.33 -8.70 -23.33
CA TRP A 289 12.39 -8.42 -21.89
C TRP A 289 11.05 -7.86 -21.35
N GLU A 290 10.30 -7.11 -22.16
CA GLU A 290 8.99 -6.56 -21.78
C GLU A 290 7.96 -7.67 -21.58
N GLU A 291 7.93 -8.64 -22.49
CA GLU A 291 7.12 -9.85 -22.35
C GLU A 291 7.48 -10.62 -21.06
N ARG A 292 8.79 -10.75 -20.78
CA ARG A 292 9.26 -11.48 -19.59
C ARG A 292 8.84 -10.81 -18.29
N VAL A 293 8.88 -9.47 -18.21
CA VAL A 293 8.54 -8.75 -16.97
C VAL A 293 7.06 -8.37 -16.85
N ALA A 294 6.30 -8.47 -17.95
CA ALA A 294 4.86 -8.18 -17.95
C ALA A 294 4.12 -9.01 -16.90
N GLY A 295 3.13 -8.39 -16.27
CA GLY A 295 2.30 -8.98 -15.23
C GLY A 295 0.90 -8.38 -15.20
N SER A 296 0.08 -8.82 -14.26
CA SER A 296 -1.24 -8.25 -13.95
C SER A 296 -1.19 -7.58 -12.57
N PRO A 297 -0.63 -6.36 -12.46
CA PRO A 297 -0.48 -5.67 -11.19
C PRO A 297 -1.82 -5.14 -10.67
N GLU A 298 -1.96 -5.14 -9.34
CA GLU A 298 -3.10 -4.50 -8.67
C GLU A 298 -2.91 -2.99 -8.51
N TYR A 299 -1.65 -2.51 -8.53
CA TYR A 299 -1.25 -1.11 -8.31
C TYR A 299 -0.19 -0.67 -9.31
N ALA A 300 -0.13 0.65 -9.59
CA ALA A 300 0.91 1.23 -10.45
C ALA A 300 2.31 1.21 -9.81
N PHE A 301 2.45 0.91 -8.53
CA PHE A 301 3.69 1.10 -7.76
C PHE A 301 4.27 2.52 -7.92
N ASN A 302 3.40 3.48 -8.18
CA ASN A 302 3.67 4.91 -8.24
C ASN A 302 2.34 5.62 -8.01
N GLU A 303 2.17 6.17 -6.80
CA GLU A 303 0.92 6.80 -6.39
C GLU A 303 0.53 8.00 -7.26
N TYR A 304 1.50 8.70 -7.82
CA TYR A 304 1.23 9.87 -8.66
C TYR A 304 0.63 9.46 -10.00
N LEU A 305 1.22 8.46 -10.66
CA LEU A 305 0.70 7.93 -11.93
C LEU A 305 -0.67 7.28 -11.71
N GLU A 306 -0.84 6.53 -10.63
CA GLU A 306 -2.11 5.88 -10.30
C GLU A 306 -3.21 6.91 -10.02
N LEU A 307 -2.90 7.95 -9.25
CA LEU A 307 -3.84 9.03 -8.95
C LEU A 307 -4.24 9.81 -10.22
N ILE A 308 -3.30 10.08 -11.12
CA ILE A 308 -3.60 10.71 -12.41
C ILE A 308 -4.51 9.80 -13.25
N LEU A 309 -4.21 8.49 -13.32
CA LEU A 309 -4.99 7.55 -14.12
C LEU A 309 -6.40 7.33 -13.56
N THR A 310 -6.57 7.32 -12.23
CA THR A 310 -7.87 7.00 -11.60
C THR A 310 -8.71 8.23 -11.32
N GLN A 311 -8.11 9.33 -10.85
CA GLN A 311 -8.82 10.53 -10.39
C GLN A 311 -8.58 11.76 -11.29
N GLY A 312 -7.65 11.65 -12.23
CA GLY A 312 -7.25 12.73 -13.12
C GLY A 312 -6.17 13.66 -12.56
N PRO A 313 -5.55 14.48 -13.45
CA PRO A 313 -4.41 15.32 -13.10
C PRO A 313 -4.77 16.46 -12.13
N VAL A 314 -6.01 16.95 -12.16
CA VAL A 314 -6.45 18.08 -11.32
C VAL A 314 -6.38 17.70 -9.83
N ILE A 315 -6.90 16.53 -9.47
CA ILE A 315 -6.89 16.04 -8.09
C ILE A 315 -5.45 15.77 -7.64
N CYS A 316 -4.61 15.21 -8.50
CA CYS A 316 -3.19 15.00 -8.22
C CYS A 316 -2.47 16.33 -7.92
N ILE A 317 -2.64 17.33 -8.77
CA ILE A 317 -2.04 18.67 -8.57
C ILE A 317 -2.55 19.30 -7.28
N MET A 318 -3.85 19.24 -7.01
CA MET A 318 -4.45 19.77 -5.78
C MET A 318 -3.84 19.14 -4.53
N LEU A 319 -3.69 17.82 -4.50
CA LEU A 319 -3.08 17.12 -3.37
C LEU A 319 -1.60 17.51 -3.19
N ILE A 320 -0.85 17.67 -4.28
CA ILE A 320 0.54 18.13 -4.23
C ILE A 320 0.61 19.56 -3.66
N VAL A 321 -0.24 20.48 -4.12
CA VAL A 321 -0.29 21.86 -3.63
C VAL A 321 -0.62 21.91 -2.14
N ILE A 322 -1.62 21.15 -1.69
CA ILE A 322 -1.97 21.03 -0.26
C ILE A 322 -0.77 20.53 0.54
N THR A 323 -0.10 19.50 0.06
CA THR A 323 1.06 18.91 0.75
C THR A 323 2.22 19.91 0.85
N LEU A 324 2.52 20.64 -0.24
CA LEU A 324 3.56 21.66 -0.25
C LEU A 324 3.21 22.82 0.69
N ALA A 325 1.95 23.26 0.75
CA ALA A 325 1.49 24.27 1.69
C ALA A 325 1.64 23.80 3.15
N CYS A 326 1.32 22.54 3.44
CA CYS A 326 1.53 21.94 4.75
C CYS A 326 3.02 21.86 5.12
N LEU A 327 3.87 21.43 4.20
CA LEU A 327 5.34 21.39 4.40
C LEU A 327 5.89 22.79 4.67
N TRP A 328 5.45 23.79 3.92
CA TRP A 328 5.83 25.18 4.16
C TRP A 328 5.43 25.63 5.56
N ALA A 329 4.17 25.43 5.97
CA ALA A 329 3.69 25.75 7.30
C ALA A 329 4.49 25.02 8.38
N GLY A 330 4.72 23.71 8.22
CA GLY A 330 5.50 22.90 9.16
C GLY A 330 6.93 23.38 9.34
N THR A 331 7.57 23.91 8.28
CA THR A 331 8.91 24.53 8.38
C THR A 331 8.90 25.81 9.17
N GLN A 332 7.88 26.67 8.98
CA GLN A 332 7.72 27.91 9.75
C GLN A 332 7.55 27.65 11.25
N PHE A 333 6.81 26.59 11.60
CA PHE A 333 6.61 26.17 12.99
C PHE A 333 7.74 25.24 13.51
N ARG A 334 8.85 25.08 12.78
CA ARG A 334 10.02 24.26 13.14
C ARG A 334 9.68 22.77 13.41
N ARG A 335 8.67 22.23 12.76
CA ARG A 335 8.23 20.83 12.87
C ARG A 335 8.98 19.94 11.89
N TYR A 336 10.29 20.01 11.91
CA TYR A 336 11.16 19.42 10.90
C TYR A 336 11.04 17.88 10.84
N GLY A 337 10.78 17.21 11.96
CA GLY A 337 10.56 15.75 11.99
C GLY A 337 9.30 15.35 11.23
N VAL A 338 8.18 16.07 11.46
CA VAL A 338 6.91 15.86 10.74
C VAL A 338 7.10 16.09 9.24
N CYS A 339 7.75 17.20 8.87
CA CYS A 339 8.07 17.48 7.47
C CYS A 339 8.96 16.39 6.86
N GLY A 340 9.97 15.92 7.59
CA GLY A 340 10.84 14.83 7.16
C GLY A 340 10.09 13.51 6.94
N ALA A 341 9.11 13.20 7.78
CA ALA A 341 8.23 12.04 7.62
C ALA A 341 7.37 12.14 6.36
N ILE A 342 6.77 13.31 6.09
CA ILE A 342 6.00 13.55 4.85
C ILE A 342 6.91 13.40 3.63
N ILE A 343 8.10 13.99 3.64
CA ILE A 343 9.06 13.88 2.54
C ILE A 343 9.45 12.42 2.31
N ALA A 344 9.75 11.66 3.38
CA ALA A 344 10.06 10.24 3.27
C ALA A 344 8.89 9.47 2.65
N LEU A 345 7.65 9.75 3.07
CA LEU A 345 6.46 9.12 2.52
C LEU A 345 6.26 9.47 1.03
N LEU A 346 6.42 10.72 0.63
CA LEU A 346 6.33 11.15 -0.78
C LEU A 346 7.37 10.44 -1.67
N ILE A 347 8.61 10.33 -1.20
CA ILE A 347 9.67 9.59 -1.92
C ILE A 347 9.32 8.10 -2.02
N PHE A 348 8.81 7.50 -0.94
CA PHE A 348 8.38 6.11 -0.94
C PHE A 348 7.22 5.86 -1.90
N SER A 349 6.26 6.78 -1.97
CA SER A 349 5.10 6.77 -2.88
C SER A 349 5.47 6.80 -4.36
N PHE A 350 6.66 7.29 -4.70
CA PHE A 350 7.14 7.29 -6.09
C PHE A 350 7.40 5.88 -6.65
N SER A 351 7.67 4.89 -5.79
CA SER A 351 7.97 3.52 -6.24
C SER A 351 7.31 2.44 -5.38
N SER A 352 6.19 2.76 -4.74
CA SER A 352 5.40 1.88 -3.88
C SER A 352 3.93 2.29 -3.88
N TYR A 353 3.10 1.64 -3.05
CA TYR A 353 1.65 1.82 -2.96
C TYR A 353 1.15 2.09 -1.53
N PRO A 354 1.72 3.08 -0.78
CA PRO A 354 1.32 3.32 0.61
C PRO A 354 -0.12 3.82 0.75
N MET A 355 -0.68 4.54 -0.22
CA MET A 355 -2.03 5.10 -0.13
C MET A 355 -3.15 4.06 -0.34
N HIS A 356 -2.81 2.80 -0.63
CA HIS A 356 -3.73 1.67 -0.56
C HIS A 356 -3.84 1.05 0.83
N LEU A 357 -3.00 1.48 1.78
CA LEU A 357 -2.92 0.92 3.12
C LEU A 357 -3.45 1.91 4.16
N PRO A 358 -4.45 1.52 4.98
CA PRO A 358 -5.07 2.40 5.98
C PRO A 358 -4.06 3.05 6.93
N ALA A 359 -3.01 2.32 7.33
CA ALA A 359 -1.97 2.81 8.21
C ALA A 359 -1.24 4.05 7.66
N PHE A 360 -0.97 4.07 6.37
CA PHE A 360 -0.31 5.21 5.73
C PHE A 360 -1.28 6.36 5.47
N ILE A 361 -2.53 6.07 5.07
CA ILE A 361 -3.55 7.10 4.85
C ILE A 361 -3.77 7.89 6.14
N VAL A 362 -4.01 7.19 7.26
CA VAL A 362 -4.25 7.84 8.55
C VAL A 362 -3.00 8.58 9.05
N ALA A 363 -1.81 7.97 8.92
CA ALA A 363 -0.57 8.63 9.28
C ALA A 363 -0.33 9.89 8.43
N TYR A 364 -0.56 9.84 7.11
CA TYR A 364 -0.39 10.97 6.22
C TYR A 364 -1.32 12.14 6.57
N VAL A 365 -2.61 11.87 6.79
CA VAL A 365 -3.57 12.89 7.23
C VAL A 365 -3.15 13.50 8.57
N CYS A 366 -2.77 12.68 9.56
CA CYS A 366 -2.27 13.18 10.84
C CYS A 366 -1.00 14.03 10.70
N LEU A 367 -0.08 13.66 9.82
CA LEU A 367 1.15 14.43 9.55
C LEU A 367 0.84 15.76 8.87
N LEU A 368 -0.06 15.80 7.87
CA LEU A 368 -0.48 17.06 7.24
C LEU A 368 -1.12 18.01 8.26
N LEU A 369 -2.05 17.50 9.08
CA LEU A 369 -2.65 18.26 10.17
C LEU A 369 -1.58 18.73 11.17
N ALA A 370 -0.60 17.90 11.48
CA ALA A 370 0.50 18.23 12.37
C ALA A 370 1.45 19.31 11.82
N CYS A 371 1.42 19.65 10.55
CA CYS A 371 2.22 20.74 9.96
C CYS A 371 1.74 22.15 10.27
N GLY A 372 0.50 22.39 10.69
CA GLY A 372 0.10 23.75 11.08
C GLY A 372 -1.30 24.19 10.66
N ILE A 373 -2.03 23.43 9.87
CA ILE A 373 -3.40 23.76 9.45
C ILE A 373 -4.41 23.60 10.62
N GLY A 374 -4.04 22.84 11.64
CA GLY A 374 -4.90 22.50 12.76
C GLY A 374 -5.36 23.65 13.66
N ASP A 375 -4.65 24.78 13.71
CA ASP A 375 -5.07 25.94 14.54
C ASP A 375 -6.39 26.56 14.06
N ILE A 376 -6.73 26.36 12.78
CA ILE A 376 -7.97 26.88 12.17
C ILE A 376 -9.13 25.88 12.36
N ILE A 377 -8.84 24.59 12.36
CA ILE A 377 -9.85 23.50 12.39
C ILE A 377 -10.12 22.99 13.82
N ALA A 378 -9.22 23.25 14.75
CA ALA A 378 -9.22 22.64 16.08
C ALA A 378 -10.12 23.33 17.09
N LYS A 379 -11.39 23.52 16.78
CA LYS A 379 -12.38 23.47 17.85
C LYS A 379 -12.70 21.99 18.08
N PRO A 380 -12.31 21.39 19.23
CA PRO A 380 -12.49 19.95 19.48
C PRO A 380 -13.92 19.46 19.23
N VAL A 381 -14.89 20.34 19.45
CA VAL A 381 -16.33 20.09 19.23
C VAL A 381 -16.63 19.86 17.75
N VAL A 382 -16.06 20.64 16.83
CA VAL A 382 -16.30 20.49 15.39
C VAL A 382 -15.67 19.19 14.90
N LEU A 383 -14.44 18.90 15.32
CA LEU A 383 -13.75 17.66 14.97
C LEU A 383 -14.52 16.45 15.50
N SER A 384 -14.97 16.49 16.77
CA SER A 384 -15.76 15.41 17.38
C SER A 384 -17.09 15.20 16.64
N ALA A 385 -17.78 16.26 16.27
CA ALA A 385 -19.03 16.16 15.52
C ALA A 385 -18.80 15.56 14.11
N CYS A 386 -17.79 16.00 13.37
CA CYS A 386 -17.41 15.43 12.08
C CYS A 386 -17.05 13.95 12.20
N LEU A 387 -16.31 13.56 13.23
CA LEU A 387 -15.90 12.19 13.49
C LEU A 387 -17.11 11.30 13.83
N ILE A 388 -18.04 11.78 14.66
CA ILE A 388 -19.28 11.04 15.02
C ILE A 388 -20.13 10.82 13.77
N ILE A 389 -20.33 11.84 12.92
CA ILE A 389 -21.10 11.75 11.68
C ILE A 389 -20.44 10.73 10.73
N TRP A 390 -19.10 10.81 10.59
CA TRP A 390 -18.36 9.92 9.71
C TRP A 390 -18.41 8.45 10.17
N ILE A 391 -18.26 8.20 11.47
CA ILE A 391 -18.33 6.85 12.05
C ILE A 391 -19.75 6.27 11.95
N GLY A 392 -20.77 7.06 12.27
CA GLY A 392 -22.16 6.63 12.15
C GLY A 392 -22.53 6.15 10.75
N GLY A 393 -21.94 6.78 9.70
CA GLY A 393 -22.14 6.38 8.31
C GLY A 393 -21.34 5.14 7.88
N PHE A 394 -20.10 4.96 8.34
CA PHE A 394 -19.17 3.99 7.75
C PHE A 394 -18.86 2.75 8.63
N HIS A 395 -18.90 2.87 9.95
CA HIS A 395 -18.49 1.76 10.84
C HIS A 395 -19.34 0.49 10.63
N GLY A 396 -20.64 0.60 10.51
CA GLY A 396 -21.53 -0.54 10.28
C GLY A 396 -21.30 -1.21 8.92
N LYS A 397 -20.90 -0.45 7.88
CA LYS A 397 -20.52 -0.98 6.57
C LYS A 397 -19.23 -1.80 6.68
N TRP A 398 -18.19 -1.26 7.30
CA TRP A 398 -16.90 -1.95 7.46
C TRP A 398 -17.02 -3.23 8.28
N GLN A 399 -17.85 -3.23 9.34
CA GLN A 399 -18.04 -4.44 10.14
C GLN A 399 -18.71 -5.54 9.31
N ARG A 400 -19.78 -5.22 8.54
CA ARG A 400 -20.42 -6.18 7.64
C ARG A 400 -19.48 -6.71 6.57
N GLU A 401 -18.67 -5.83 5.98
CA GLU A 401 -17.67 -6.24 4.99
C GLU A 401 -16.59 -7.14 5.62
N LYS A 402 -16.12 -6.85 6.85
CA LYS A 402 -15.17 -7.70 7.57
C LYS A 402 -15.77 -9.10 7.82
N ASP A 403 -17.01 -9.16 8.29
CA ASP A 403 -17.69 -10.43 8.54
C ASP A 403 -17.87 -11.21 7.23
N ALA A 404 -18.23 -10.56 6.13
CA ALA A 404 -18.30 -11.17 4.81
C ALA A 404 -16.93 -11.66 4.32
N CYS A 405 -15.85 -10.91 4.54
CA CYS A 405 -14.49 -11.37 4.21
C CYS A 405 -14.06 -12.61 5.00
N ARG A 406 -14.47 -12.70 6.27
CA ARG A 406 -14.22 -13.92 7.07
C ARG A 406 -15.00 -15.10 6.53
N ASP A 407 -16.28 -14.92 6.20
CA ASP A 407 -17.12 -15.98 5.66
C ASP A 407 -16.70 -16.39 4.23
N TRP A 408 -16.08 -15.48 3.49
CA TRP A 408 -15.44 -15.78 2.20
C TRP A 408 -14.32 -16.82 2.32
N VAL A 409 -13.54 -16.81 3.41
CA VAL A 409 -12.52 -17.85 3.65
C VAL A 409 -13.16 -19.25 3.66
N ASN A 410 -14.33 -19.40 4.27
CA ASN A 410 -15.06 -20.66 4.30
C ASN A 410 -15.62 -21.05 2.91
N ALA A 411 -16.20 -20.08 2.19
CA ALA A 411 -16.68 -20.30 0.81
C ALA A 411 -15.53 -20.73 -0.12
N ARG A 412 -14.35 -20.15 0.05
CA ARG A 412 -13.14 -20.49 -0.69
C ARG A 412 -12.66 -21.91 -0.40
N MET A 413 -12.80 -22.41 0.84
CA MET A 413 -12.50 -23.80 1.16
C MET A 413 -13.42 -24.75 0.40
N LEU A 414 -14.73 -24.46 0.32
CA LEU A 414 -15.69 -25.26 -0.47
C LEU A 414 -15.32 -25.25 -1.96
N TYR A 415 -14.95 -24.11 -2.49
CA TYR A 415 -14.49 -23.96 -3.86
C TYR A 415 -13.25 -24.81 -4.17
N HIS A 416 -12.23 -24.77 -3.33
CA HIS A 416 -11.01 -25.58 -3.51
C HIS A 416 -11.26 -27.09 -3.30
N ALA A 417 -12.24 -27.44 -2.49
CA ALA A 417 -12.68 -28.84 -2.32
C ALA A 417 -13.52 -29.36 -3.50
N GLY A 418 -13.83 -28.52 -4.51
CA GLY A 418 -14.67 -28.90 -5.65
C GLY A 418 -16.17 -28.95 -5.35
N ALA A 419 -16.61 -28.54 -4.16
CA ALA A 419 -18.02 -28.47 -3.77
C ALA A 419 -18.72 -27.22 -4.35
N TYR A 420 -18.72 -27.10 -5.69
CA TYR A 420 -19.11 -25.87 -6.38
C TYR A 420 -20.56 -25.43 -6.12
N ALA A 421 -21.52 -26.35 -5.95
CA ALA A 421 -22.90 -26.00 -5.64
C ALA A 421 -23.00 -25.31 -4.27
N ALA A 422 -22.32 -25.83 -3.26
CA ALA A 422 -22.28 -25.22 -1.92
C ALA A 422 -21.49 -23.90 -1.92
N ALA A 423 -20.37 -23.85 -2.66
CA ALA A 423 -19.59 -22.63 -2.83
C ALA A 423 -20.40 -21.53 -3.50
N ASN A 424 -21.15 -21.82 -4.56
CA ASN A 424 -21.99 -20.85 -5.26
C ASN A 424 -23.08 -20.27 -4.35
N ALA A 425 -23.74 -21.10 -3.54
CA ALA A 425 -24.73 -20.65 -2.57
C ALA A 425 -24.12 -19.75 -1.47
N ALA A 426 -22.86 -20.01 -1.09
CA ALA A 426 -22.14 -19.15 -0.16
C ALA A 426 -21.70 -17.83 -0.80
N TYR A 427 -21.15 -17.87 -2.01
CA TYR A 427 -20.75 -16.66 -2.76
C TYR A 427 -21.93 -15.72 -3.04
N ASP A 428 -23.09 -16.26 -3.41
CA ASP A 428 -24.29 -15.47 -3.66
C ASP A 428 -24.70 -14.62 -2.44
N LYS A 429 -24.69 -15.22 -1.25
CA LYS A 429 -24.97 -14.52 0.01
C LYS A 429 -23.96 -13.42 0.33
N LEU A 430 -22.69 -13.57 -0.06
CA LEU A 430 -21.62 -12.63 0.22
C LEU A 430 -21.50 -11.53 -0.85
N TYR A 431 -22.07 -11.76 -2.02
CA TYR A 431 -21.96 -10.85 -3.17
C TYR A 431 -22.35 -9.38 -2.86
N PRO A 432 -23.43 -9.06 -2.10
CA PRO A 432 -23.77 -7.66 -1.83
C PRO A 432 -22.68 -6.87 -1.11
N GLN A 433 -21.87 -7.52 -0.28
CA GLN A 433 -20.79 -6.90 0.49
C GLN A 433 -19.44 -6.92 -0.25
N LEU A 434 -19.18 -7.94 -1.10
CA LEU A 434 -17.87 -8.19 -1.73
C LEU A 434 -17.85 -7.92 -3.25
N ARG A 435 -18.89 -7.33 -3.80
CA ARG A 435 -19.08 -7.09 -5.24
C ARG A 435 -18.00 -6.21 -5.91
N GLU A 436 -17.17 -5.52 -5.13
CA GLU A 436 -16.09 -4.66 -5.60
C GLU A 436 -14.70 -5.32 -5.46
N LYS A 437 -14.64 -6.60 -5.04
CA LYS A 437 -13.39 -7.36 -4.90
C LYS A 437 -13.18 -8.27 -6.10
N GLY A 438 -12.19 -7.94 -6.93
CA GLY A 438 -11.91 -8.67 -8.17
C GLY A 438 -11.63 -10.16 -7.96
N THR A 439 -10.86 -10.53 -6.94
CA THR A 439 -10.55 -11.93 -6.62
C THR A 439 -11.79 -12.70 -6.19
N PHE A 440 -12.68 -12.09 -5.40
CA PHE A 440 -13.96 -12.69 -5.01
C PHE A 440 -14.84 -12.95 -6.24
N LEU A 441 -14.98 -11.96 -7.11
CA LEU A 441 -15.78 -12.06 -8.33
C LEU A 441 -15.23 -13.12 -9.28
N PHE A 442 -13.90 -13.21 -9.40
CA PHE A 442 -13.25 -14.26 -10.18
C PHE A 442 -13.55 -15.66 -9.63
N GLU A 443 -13.36 -15.87 -8.32
CA GLU A 443 -13.63 -17.18 -7.68
C GLU A 443 -15.09 -17.59 -7.85
N TYR A 444 -16.02 -16.66 -7.65
CA TYR A 444 -17.46 -16.92 -7.84
C TYR A 444 -17.77 -17.27 -9.30
N GLY A 445 -17.31 -16.45 -10.25
CA GLY A 445 -17.50 -16.71 -11.69
C GLY A 445 -16.88 -18.05 -12.12
N HIS A 446 -15.67 -18.36 -11.65
CA HIS A 446 -15.03 -19.63 -11.96
C HIS A 446 -15.74 -20.85 -11.30
N SER A 447 -16.29 -20.68 -10.10
CA SER A 447 -17.10 -21.71 -9.45
C SER A 447 -18.39 -22.00 -10.24
N LEU A 448 -19.05 -20.96 -10.77
CA LEU A 448 -20.20 -21.08 -11.67
C LEU A 448 -19.82 -21.78 -12.99
N HIS A 449 -18.66 -21.44 -13.59
CA HIS A 449 -18.12 -22.14 -14.76
C HIS A 449 -17.97 -23.64 -14.49
N LYS A 450 -17.38 -24.00 -13.36
CA LYS A 450 -17.18 -25.41 -12.96
C LYS A 450 -18.50 -26.16 -12.71
N ALA A 451 -19.56 -25.44 -12.33
CA ALA A 451 -20.88 -25.97 -12.15
C ALA A 451 -21.72 -26.01 -13.45
N GLY A 452 -21.19 -25.52 -14.59
CA GLY A 452 -21.89 -25.50 -15.89
C GLY A 452 -22.82 -24.29 -16.11
N PHE A 453 -22.84 -23.30 -15.21
CA PHE A 453 -23.65 -22.07 -15.32
C PHE A 453 -22.88 -20.99 -16.10
N TYR A 454 -22.66 -21.21 -17.40
CA TYR A 454 -21.75 -20.38 -18.21
C TYR A 454 -22.19 -18.94 -18.38
N ASN A 455 -23.47 -18.67 -18.57
CA ASN A 455 -24.00 -17.29 -18.73
C ASN A 455 -23.88 -16.49 -17.43
N GLU A 456 -24.22 -17.08 -16.30
CA GLU A 456 -24.07 -16.48 -14.97
C GLU A 456 -22.60 -16.26 -14.63
N SER A 457 -21.74 -17.23 -14.97
CA SER A 457 -20.29 -17.11 -14.81
C SER A 457 -19.77 -15.88 -15.55
N ASN A 458 -20.13 -15.68 -16.82
CA ASN A 458 -19.70 -14.52 -17.61
C ASN A 458 -20.12 -13.21 -16.93
N LYS A 459 -21.35 -13.11 -16.42
CA LYS A 459 -21.84 -11.91 -15.72
C LYS A 459 -20.95 -11.48 -14.56
N TYR A 460 -20.42 -12.42 -13.77
CA TYR A 460 -19.54 -12.09 -12.64
C TYR A 460 -18.09 -11.90 -13.07
N LEU A 461 -17.62 -12.62 -14.08
CA LEU A 461 -16.29 -12.48 -14.64
C LEU A 461 -16.11 -11.13 -15.35
N ASP A 462 -17.12 -10.65 -16.10
CA ASP A 462 -17.09 -9.32 -16.71
C ASP A 462 -16.97 -8.21 -15.65
N LYS A 463 -17.63 -8.36 -14.50
CA LYS A 463 -17.44 -7.45 -13.37
C LYS A 463 -16.05 -7.57 -12.76
N ALA A 464 -15.49 -8.79 -12.71
CA ALA A 464 -14.15 -9.00 -12.18
C ALA A 464 -13.07 -8.28 -13.01
N LEU A 465 -13.25 -8.16 -14.32
CA LEU A 465 -12.34 -7.43 -15.22
C LEU A 465 -12.19 -5.94 -14.87
N VAL A 466 -13.16 -5.35 -14.18
CA VAL A 466 -13.08 -3.96 -13.69
C VAL A 466 -12.05 -3.83 -12.56
N TYR A 467 -11.95 -4.86 -11.72
CA TYR A 467 -11.13 -4.81 -10.50
C TYR A 467 -9.84 -5.64 -10.59
N CYS A 468 -9.69 -6.45 -11.64
CA CYS A 468 -8.54 -7.35 -11.79
C CYS A 468 -8.12 -7.45 -13.26
N ALA A 469 -6.85 -7.16 -13.54
CA ALA A 469 -6.29 -7.22 -14.90
C ALA A 469 -5.82 -8.63 -15.32
N ASP A 470 -6.00 -9.67 -14.48
CA ASP A 470 -5.48 -11.02 -14.75
C ASP A 470 -6.19 -11.62 -15.98
N PRO A 471 -5.45 -11.98 -17.06
CA PRO A 471 -6.00 -12.59 -18.26
C PRO A 471 -6.64 -13.97 -18.01
N MET A 472 -6.45 -14.59 -16.84
CA MET A 472 -7.16 -15.82 -16.48
C MET A 472 -8.68 -15.63 -16.51
N ILE A 473 -9.17 -14.42 -16.20
CA ILE A 473 -10.59 -14.09 -16.30
C ILE A 473 -11.07 -14.25 -17.73
N LEU A 474 -10.34 -13.67 -18.69
CA LEU A 474 -10.64 -13.79 -20.14
C LEU A 474 -10.60 -15.25 -20.61
N ASN A 475 -9.66 -16.04 -20.10
CA ASN A 475 -9.57 -17.46 -20.44
C ASN A 475 -10.81 -18.24 -19.98
N VAL A 476 -11.35 -17.92 -18.79
CA VAL A 476 -12.56 -18.60 -18.29
C VAL A 476 -13.79 -18.16 -19.10
N ILE A 477 -13.90 -16.86 -19.42
CA ILE A 477 -14.99 -16.35 -20.27
C ILE A 477 -14.92 -16.98 -21.67
N GLY A 478 -13.72 -17.08 -22.27
CA GLY A 478 -13.51 -17.74 -23.55
C GLY A 478 -13.95 -19.21 -23.53
N LYS A 479 -13.62 -19.95 -22.47
CA LYS A 479 -14.09 -21.34 -22.27
C LYS A 479 -15.61 -21.42 -22.11
N ASN A 480 -16.24 -20.44 -21.45
CA ASN A 480 -17.69 -20.38 -21.34
C ASN A 480 -18.34 -20.22 -22.72
N TYR A 481 -17.82 -19.32 -23.57
CA TYR A 481 -18.33 -19.12 -24.93
C TYR A 481 -18.05 -20.34 -25.82
N GLN A 482 -16.92 -21.04 -25.67
CA GLN A 482 -16.67 -22.30 -26.36
C GLN A 482 -17.71 -23.35 -25.95
N ALA A 483 -18.01 -23.50 -24.64
CA ALA A 483 -19.04 -24.42 -24.17
C ALA A 483 -20.46 -24.06 -24.64
N LEU A 484 -20.72 -22.78 -24.88
CA LEU A 484 -21.97 -22.27 -25.47
C LEU A 484 -21.96 -22.32 -27.01
N ARG A 485 -20.92 -22.89 -27.65
CA ARG A 485 -20.71 -22.94 -29.10
C ARG A 485 -20.61 -21.59 -29.79
N CYS A 486 -20.30 -20.55 -29.05
CA CYS A 486 -20.07 -19.21 -29.57
C CYS A 486 -18.57 -19.00 -29.86
N TYR A 487 -18.05 -19.77 -30.84
CA TYR A 487 -16.61 -19.93 -31.07
C TYR A 487 -15.89 -18.63 -31.47
N HIS A 488 -16.53 -17.72 -32.21
CA HIS A 488 -15.93 -16.43 -32.58
C HIS A 488 -15.70 -15.55 -31.33
N TRP A 489 -16.64 -15.51 -30.39
CA TRP A 489 -16.47 -14.79 -29.14
C TRP A 489 -15.40 -15.44 -28.26
N ALA A 490 -15.32 -16.77 -28.26
CA ALA A 490 -14.27 -17.49 -27.57
C ALA A 490 -12.88 -17.14 -28.13
N GLU A 491 -12.73 -17.12 -29.47
CA GLU A 491 -11.49 -16.73 -30.16
C GLU A 491 -11.05 -15.31 -29.76
N GLU A 492 -11.95 -14.33 -29.84
CA GLU A 492 -11.67 -12.93 -29.54
C GLU A 492 -11.13 -12.76 -28.11
N LEU A 493 -11.80 -13.38 -27.12
CA LEU A 493 -11.40 -13.28 -25.73
C LEU A 493 -10.10 -14.01 -25.40
N LEU A 494 -9.86 -15.16 -26.02
CA LEU A 494 -8.60 -15.88 -25.86
C LEU A 494 -7.43 -15.13 -26.52
N LEU A 495 -7.65 -14.47 -27.67
CA LEU A 495 -6.66 -13.57 -28.29
C LEU A 495 -6.39 -12.35 -27.41
N ALA A 496 -7.44 -11.74 -26.81
CA ALA A 496 -7.28 -10.67 -25.84
C ALA A 496 -6.44 -11.12 -24.64
N SER A 497 -6.65 -12.35 -24.14
CA SER A 497 -5.82 -12.94 -23.09
C SER A 497 -4.35 -13.09 -23.50
N VAL A 498 -4.10 -13.54 -24.74
CA VAL A 498 -2.74 -13.59 -25.32
C VAL A 498 -2.11 -12.20 -25.33
N HIS A 499 -2.84 -11.20 -25.82
CA HIS A 499 -2.35 -9.83 -25.91
C HIS A 499 -2.14 -9.18 -24.53
N ARG A 500 -2.90 -9.58 -23.49
CA ARG A 500 -2.63 -9.09 -22.11
C ARG A 500 -1.32 -9.61 -21.56
N LEU A 501 -1.05 -10.91 -21.69
CA LEU A 501 0.19 -11.53 -21.20
C LEU A 501 0.71 -12.57 -22.18
N PRO A 502 1.40 -12.16 -23.24
CA PRO A 502 1.89 -13.07 -24.29
C PRO A 502 2.89 -14.11 -23.76
N GLY A 503 3.54 -13.87 -22.63
CA GLY A 503 4.45 -14.83 -22.00
C GLY A 503 3.77 -16.06 -21.34
N ARG A 504 2.43 -16.08 -21.22
CA ARG A 504 1.69 -17.25 -20.68
C ARG A 504 1.36 -18.24 -21.79
N ILE A 505 1.64 -19.53 -21.57
CA ILE A 505 1.38 -20.62 -22.54
C ILE A 505 -0.12 -20.97 -22.55
N TYR A 506 -0.81 -20.89 -21.44
CA TYR A 506 -2.18 -21.35 -21.27
C TYR A 506 -3.19 -20.80 -22.29
N PRO A 507 -3.23 -19.50 -22.65
CA PRO A 507 -4.15 -19.00 -23.66
C PRO A 507 -3.89 -19.60 -25.07
N TYR A 508 -2.62 -19.82 -25.45
CA TYR A 508 -2.28 -20.47 -26.73
C TYR A 508 -2.74 -21.92 -26.78
N TYR A 509 -2.61 -22.64 -25.66
CA TYR A 509 -3.15 -23.99 -25.54
C TYR A 509 -4.68 -24.00 -25.69
N LEU A 510 -5.40 -23.05 -25.08
CA LEU A 510 -6.85 -22.93 -25.25
C LEU A 510 -7.25 -22.61 -26.69
N LEU A 511 -6.51 -21.73 -27.36
CA LEU A 511 -6.72 -21.42 -28.78
C LEU A 511 -6.45 -22.65 -29.68
N ALA A 512 -5.41 -23.43 -29.40
CA ALA A 512 -5.17 -24.68 -30.11
C ALA A 512 -6.37 -25.63 -29.99
N LYS A 513 -6.89 -25.83 -28.79
CA LYS A 513 -8.11 -26.63 -28.58
C LYS A 513 -9.33 -26.08 -29.30
N LEU A 514 -9.50 -24.77 -29.30
CA LEU A 514 -10.61 -24.09 -29.99
C LEU A 514 -10.54 -24.33 -31.50
N TYR A 515 -9.35 -24.20 -32.10
CA TYR A 515 -9.16 -24.42 -33.55
C TYR A 515 -9.20 -25.91 -33.97
N ALA A 516 -9.16 -26.82 -33.01
CA ALA A 516 -9.35 -28.25 -33.26
C ALA A 516 -10.81 -28.70 -33.15
N GLU A 517 -11.73 -27.83 -32.65
CA GLU A 517 -13.16 -28.14 -32.55
C GLU A 517 -13.75 -28.43 -33.96
N PRO A 518 -14.49 -29.54 -34.17
CA PRO A 518 -15.02 -29.92 -35.49
C PRO A 518 -15.87 -28.83 -36.15
N GLU A 519 -16.64 -28.09 -35.37
CA GLU A 519 -17.52 -27.01 -35.83
C GLU A 519 -16.77 -25.68 -36.11
N PHE A 520 -15.48 -25.58 -35.72
CA PHE A 520 -14.65 -24.37 -35.84
C PHE A 520 -13.24 -24.70 -36.33
N LEU A 521 -13.07 -25.84 -36.99
CA LEU A 521 -11.76 -26.38 -37.40
C LEU A 521 -11.00 -25.41 -38.32
N ASN A 522 -9.80 -25.02 -37.86
CA ASN A 522 -8.85 -24.25 -38.63
C ASN A 522 -7.43 -24.81 -38.46
N ARG A 523 -7.00 -25.66 -39.40
CA ARG A 523 -5.72 -26.37 -39.30
C ARG A 523 -4.51 -25.43 -39.29
N GLU A 524 -4.55 -24.35 -40.04
CA GLU A 524 -3.44 -23.40 -40.13
C GLU A 524 -3.21 -22.69 -38.76
N LYS A 525 -4.27 -22.12 -38.19
CA LYS A 525 -4.22 -21.51 -36.86
C LYS A 525 -3.89 -22.51 -35.77
N PHE A 526 -4.39 -23.75 -35.88
CA PHE A 526 -4.03 -24.81 -34.93
C PHE A 526 -2.53 -25.08 -34.95
N GLU A 527 -1.91 -25.25 -36.12
CA GLU A 527 -0.47 -25.52 -36.23
C GLU A 527 0.39 -24.34 -35.71
N GLU A 528 -0.07 -23.10 -35.93
CA GLU A 528 0.59 -21.93 -35.36
C GLU A 528 0.57 -21.97 -33.82
N MET A 529 -0.59 -22.21 -33.20
CA MET A 529 -0.74 -22.28 -31.75
C MET A 529 0.02 -23.47 -31.18
N LYS A 530 -0.05 -24.65 -31.79
CA LYS A 530 0.73 -25.84 -31.44
C LYS A 530 2.22 -25.52 -31.37
N ARG A 531 2.77 -24.90 -32.41
CA ARG A 531 4.18 -24.53 -32.45
C ARG A 531 4.56 -23.62 -31.30
N ILE A 532 3.71 -22.63 -30.95
CA ILE A 532 3.96 -21.73 -29.83
C ILE A 532 3.93 -22.49 -28.52
N VAL A 533 2.94 -23.36 -28.27
CA VAL A 533 2.82 -24.15 -27.03
C VAL A 533 4.03 -25.05 -26.81
N LEU A 534 4.52 -25.70 -27.90
CA LEU A 534 5.66 -26.62 -27.80
C LEU A 534 7.00 -25.91 -27.61
N MET A 535 7.22 -24.77 -28.32
CA MET A 535 8.52 -24.10 -28.36
C MET A 535 8.70 -22.99 -27.32
N LYS A 536 7.61 -22.38 -26.83
CA LYS A 536 7.72 -21.24 -25.93
C LYS A 536 8.28 -21.65 -24.56
N ALA A 537 9.34 -20.98 -24.12
CA ALA A 537 9.93 -21.19 -22.79
C ALA A 537 8.99 -20.66 -21.69
N PRO A 538 8.59 -21.48 -20.71
CA PRO A 538 7.75 -21.02 -19.63
C PRO A 538 8.54 -20.20 -18.60
N LYS A 539 7.89 -19.19 -17.96
CA LYS A 539 8.46 -18.49 -16.80
C LYS A 539 8.77 -19.40 -15.62
N ILE A 540 7.91 -20.39 -15.39
CA ILE A 540 8.00 -21.39 -14.32
C ILE A 540 7.69 -22.74 -14.94
N HIS A 541 8.59 -23.69 -14.80
CA HIS A 541 8.34 -25.08 -15.20
C HIS A 541 7.32 -25.71 -14.25
N SER A 542 6.31 -26.37 -14.81
CA SER A 542 5.29 -27.11 -14.06
C SER A 542 4.81 -28.32 -14.87
N THR A 543 4.35 -29.36 -14.16
CA THR A 543 3.74 -30.55 -14.76
C THR A 543 2.54 -30.22 -15.64
N ALA A 544 1.76 -29.19 -15.27
CA ALA A 544 0.63 -28.73 -16.06
C ALA A 544 1.03 -28.26 -17.48
N ILE A 545 2.21 -27.65 -17.64
CA ILE A 545 2.70 -27.25 -18.96
C ILE A 545 3.09 -28.47 -19.81
N GLU A 546 3.68 -29.47 -19.19
CA GLU A 546 4.02 -30.74 -19.88
C GLU A 546 2.76 -31.51 -20.30
N GLU A 547 1.72 -31.48 -19.48
CA GLU A 547 0.40 -32.03 -19.81
C GLU A 547 -0.23 -31.30 -20.99
N MET A 548 -0.25 -29.97 -21.01
CA MET A 548 -0.75 -29.18 -22.12
C MET A 548 -0.01 -29.49 -23.42
N ARG A 549 1.30 -29.65 -23.38
CA ARG A 549 2.12 -30.00 -24.55
C ARG A 549 1.75 -31.37 -25.11
N ARG A 550 1.64 -32.40 -24.24
CA ARG A 550 1.22 -33.74 -24.65
C ARG A 550 -0.17 -33.73 -25.26
N GLU A 551 -1.13 -33.08 -24.63
CA GLU A 551 -2.51 -33.03 -25.13
C GLU A 551 -2.58 -32.36 -26.52
N VAL A 552 -1.82 -31.28 -26.75
CA VAL A 552 -1.76 -30.64 -28.11
C VAL A 552 -1.11 -31.56 -29.15
N GLU A 553 -0.11 -32.38 -28.79
CA GLU A 553 0.48 -33.36 -29.70
C GLU A 553 -0.48 -34.53 -29.97
N GLU A 554 -1.30 -34.94 -29.01
CA GLU A 554 -2.33 -35.97 -29.18
C GLU A 554 -3.42 -35.47 -30.15
N ILE A 555 -3.92 -34.24 -29.92
CA ILE A 555 -4.90 -33.59 -30.85
C ILE A 555 -4.33 -33.48 -32.25
N ALA A 556 -3.06 -33.11 -32.41
CA ALA A 556 -2.43 -33.05 -33.74
C ALA A 556 -2.45 -34.39 -34.47
N LYS A 557 -2.13 -35.50 -33.78
CA LYS A 557 -2.18 -36.85 -34.32
C LYS A 557 -3.59 -37.28 -34.71
N GLU A 558 -4.61 -36.81 -33.99
CA GLU A 558 -6.01 -37.10 -34.32
C GLU A 558 -6.48 -36.33 -35.57
N LEU A 559 -6.02 -35.08 -35.74
CA LEU A 559 -6.34 -34.26 -36.90
C LEU A 559 -5.60 -34.69 -38.19
N GLU A 560 -4.52 -35.47 -38.09
CA GLU A 560 -3.79 -36.06 -39.22
C GLU A 560 -4.42 -37.37 -39.73
N LYS A 561 -5.26 -38.02 -38.92
CA LYS A 561 -6.01 -39.23 -39.30
C LYS A 561 -7.29 -38.88 -40.06
#